data_48570cb56c0ea5ef432d4f51b86738e4
#
_entry.id   48570cb56c0ea5ef432d4f51b86738e4
#
_cell.length_a   1.000
_cell.length_b   1.000
_cell.length_c   1.000
_cell.angle_alpha   90.00
_cell.angle_beta   90.00
_cell.angle_gamma   90.00
#
_symmetry.space_group_name_H-M   'P 1'
#
loop_
_entity.id
_entity.type
_entity.pdbx_description
1 polymer ?
#
loop_
_entity_poly.entity_id
_entity_poly.type
_entity_poly.pdbx_seq_one_letter_code
_entity_poly.pdbx_strand_id
1 'polypeptide(L)'
;MITTIGFSQEAFKNDVLKYLDISGQANTFKMITKDLSTNIPEAKKEEFQRDLDKSIIELMSKMADMYMTEFTHDEIKALLKFYESPIGKKLTEKTEVLYNKGQIVGQEWGIGLQSMMMKYMQ
;
A
#
# COMPACT_ATOMS: atom_id res chain seq x y z
N MET A 1 30.70 -0.63 -19.47
CA MET A 1 30.28 0.37 -18.47
C MET A 1 28.79 0.67 -18.49
N ILE A 2 28.05 0.31 -19.52
CA ILE A 2 26.60 0.53 -19.62
C ILE A 2 25.82 -0.42 -18.71
N THR A 3 26.39 -1.56 -18.34
CA THR A 3 25.77 -2.60 -17.51
C THR A 3 25.63 -2.23 -16.03
N THR A 4 26.50 -1.37 -15.50
CA THR A 4 26.51 -1.01 -14.06
C THR A 4 25.34 -0.10 -13.68
N ILE A 5 24.89 0.79 -14.57
CA ILE A 5 23.78 1.68 -14.32
C ILE A 5 22.45 0.92 -14.31
N GLY A 6 22.29 -0.06 -15.24
CA GLY A 6 21.10 -0.91 -15.28
C GLY A 6 20.92 -1.75 -14.02
N PHE A 7 21.98 -2.36 -13.51
CA PHE A 7 21.97 -3.14 -12.27
C PHE A 7 21.67 -2.26 -11.05
N SER A 8 22.22 -1.03 -11.00
CA SER A 8 21.98 -0.07 -9.92
C SER A 8 20.51 0.37 -9.88
N GLN A 9 19.90 0.64 -11.03
CA GLN A 9 18.49 1.02 -11.12
C GLN A 9 17.56 -0.14 -10.78
N GLU A 10 17.90 -1.35 -11.23
CA GLU A 10 17.15 -2.56 -10.90
C GLU A 10 17.21 -2.86 -9.40
N ALA A 11 18.41 -2.75 -8.79
CA ALA A 11 18.58 -2.93 -7.35
C ALA A 11 17.80 -1.88 -6.57
N PHE A 12 17.80 -0.62 -7.02
CA PHE A 12 17.02 0.45 -6.43
C PHE A 12 15.51 0.13 -6.47
N LYS A 13 15.00 -0.23 -7.63
CA LYS A 13 13.58 -0.58 -7.81
C LYS A 13 13.19 -1.78 -6.94
N ASN A 14 14.03 -2.82 -6.90
CA ASN A 14 13.78 -4.00 -6.07
C ASN A 14 13.70 -3.64 -4.59
N ASP A 15 14.55 -2.74 -4.10
CA ASP A 15 14.51 -2.26 -2.72
C ASP A 15 13.24 -1.44 -2.44
N VAL A 16 12.79 -0.62 -3.39
CA VAL A 16 11.51 0.10 -3.24
C VAL A 16 10.33 -0.88 -3.19
N LEU A 17 10.32 -1.88 -4.07
CA LEU A 17 9.27 -2.92 -4.06
C LEU A 17 9.25 -3.68 -2.72
N LYS A 18 10.43 -4.00 -2.19
CA LYS A 18 10.56 -4.63 -0.87
C LYS A 18 10.01 -3.71 0.22
N TYR A 19 10.34 -2.42 0.17
CA TYR A 19 9.79 -1.43 1.10
C TYR A 19 8.26 -1.37 1.03
N LEU A 20 7.69 -1.31 -0.17
CA LEU A 20 6.23 -1.29 -0.34
C LEU A 20 5.56 -2.53 0.25
N ASP A 21 6.22 -3.68 0.17
CA ASP A 21 5.73 -4.92 0.75
C ASP A 21 5.83 -4.92 2.28
N ILE A 22 7.03 -4.72 2.84
CA ILE A 22 7.25 -4.82 4.28
C ILE A 22 6.63 -3.67 5.08
N SER A 23 6.37 -2.51 4.45
CA SER A 23 5.67 -1.40 5.08
C SER A 23 4.15 -1.60 5.17
N GLY A 24 3.64 -2.67 4.54
CA GLY A 24 2.21 -2.97 4.53
C GLY A 24 1.41 -2.25 3.46
N GLN A 25 2.02 -1.43 2.60
CA GLN A 25 1.28 -0.67 1.58
C GLN A 25 0.61 -1.60 0.55
N ALA A 26 1.31 -2.63 0.08
CA ALA A 26 0.73 -3.61 -0.85
C ALA A 26 -0.45 -4.33 -0.20
N ASN A 27 -0.33 -4.69 1.07
CA ASN A 27 -1.41 -5.34 1.82
C ASN A 27 -2.62 -4.42 2.01
N THR A 28 -2.38 -3.11 2.16
CA THR A 28 -3.46 -2.12 2.25
C THR A 28 -4.34 -2.14 0.99
N PHE A 29 -3.73 -2.21 -0.19
CA PHE A 29 -4.50 -2.31 -1.44
C PHE A 29 -5.28 -3.62 -1.52
N LYS A 30 -4.74 -4.72 -1.03
CA LYS A 30 -5.46 -6.00 -0.94
C LYS A 30 -6.66 -5.89 -0.01
N MET A 31 -6.53 -5.20 1.12
CA MET A 31 -7.63 -4.97 2.05
C MET A 31 -8.74 -4.10 1.43
N ILE A 32 -8.36 -3.03 0.75
CA ILE A 32 -9.30 -2.12 0.09
C ILE A 32 -10.11 -2.84 -1.00
N THR A 33 -9.48 -3.76 -1.73
CA THR A 33 -10.10 -4.49 -2.84
C THR A 33 -10.77 -5.79 -2.43
N LYS A 34 -10.66 -6.18 -1.16
CA LYS A 34 -11.17 -7.47 -0.63
C LYS A 34 -12.64 -7.69 -0.95
N ASP A 35 -13.46 -6.67 -0.83
CA ASP A 35 -14.91 -6.76 -1.01
C ASP A 35 -15.36 -6.75 -2.47
N LEU A 36 -14.45 -6.45 -3.40
CA LEU A 36 -14.79 -6.42 -4.83
C LEU A 36 -15.23 -7.78 -5.34
N SER A 37 -14.68 -8.86 -4.78
CA SER A 37 -15.00 -10.22 -5.20
C SER A 37 -16.40 -10.67 -4.81
N THR A 38 -17.06 -10.00 -3.84
CA THR A 38 -18.39 -10.39 -3.39
C THR A 38 -19.45 -10.29 -4.50
N ASN A 39 -19.26 -9.39 -5.44
CA ASN A 39 -20.19 -9.19 -6.56
C ASN A 39 -19.87 -10.04 -7.80
N ILE A 40 -18.80 -10.84 -7.72
CA ILE A 40 -18.35 -11.69 -8.82
C ILE A 40 -19.02 -13.07 -8.70
N PRO A 41 -19.60 -13.62 -9.80
CA PRO A 41 -20.14 -14.99 -9.75
C PRO A 41 -19.10 -16.00 -9.30
N GLU A 42 -19.51 -16.96 -8.50
CA GLU A 42 -18.62 -17.97 -7.90
C GLU A 42 -17.70 -18.64 -8.92
N ALA A 43 -18.24 -18.98 -10.10
CA ALA A 43 -17.48 -19.64 -11.16
C ALA A 43 -16.33 -18.77 -11.71
N LYS A 44 -16.36 -17.46 -11.48
CA LYS A 44 -15.36 -16.50 -12.02
C LYS A 44 -14.47 -15.89 -10.94
N LYS A 45 -14.68 -16.20 -9.66
CA LYS A 45 -13.94 -15.62 -8.56
C LYS A 45 -12.45 -15.91 -8.63
N GLU A 46 -12.08 -17.13 -8.99
CA GLU A 46 -10.67 -17.53 -9.07
C GLU A 46 -9.94 -16.76 -10.19
N GLU A 47 -10.56 -16.66 -11.36
CA GLU A 47 -10.01 -15.89 -12.48
C GLU A 47 -9.89 -14.41 -12.12
N PHE A 48 -10.94 -13.84 -11.52
CA PHE A 48 -10.94 -12.46 -11.05
C PHE A 48 -9.80 -12.21 -10.06
N GLN A 49 -9.59 -13.12 -9.09
CA GLN A 49 -8.53 -12.97 -8.09
C GLN A 49 -7.15 -12.96 -8.74
N ARG A 50 -6.92 -13.81 -9.74
CA ARG A 50 -5.65 -13.82 -10.49
C ARG A 50 -5.42 -12.49 -11.21
N ASP A 51 -6.45 -11.97 -11.86
CA ASP A 51 -6.37 -10.70 -12.58
C ASP A 51 -6.15 -9.53 -11.61
N LEU A 52 -6.83 -9.55 -10.47
CA LEU A 52 -6.66 -8.54 -9.43
C LEU A 52 -5.24 -8.55 -8.85
N ASP A 53 -4.72 -9.73 -8.53
CA ASP A 53 -3.35 -9.88 -8.02
C ASP A 53 -2.32 -9.35 -9.01
N LYS A 54 -2.50 -9.66 -10.29
CA LYS A 54 -1.64 -9.14 -11.37
C LYS A 54 -1.74 -7.62 -11.47
N SER A 55 -2.95 -7.08 -11.37
CA SER A 55 -3.19 -5.64 -11.38
C SER A 55 -2.49 -4.93 -10.21
N ILE A 56 -2.51 -5.53 -9.03
CA ILE A 56 -1.83 -4.99 -7.83
C ILE A 56 -0.30 -5.01 -8.04
N ILE A 57 0.24 -6.07 -8.64
CA ILE A 57 1.68 -6.14 -8.96
C ILE A 57 2.06 -5.01 -9.92
N GLU A 58 1.27 -4.76 -10.94
CA GLU A 58 1.50 -3.67 -11.89
C GLU A 58 1.41 -2.30 -11.19
N LEU A 59 0.45 -2.13 -10.29
CA LEU A 59 0.32 -0.92 -9.48
C LEU A 59 1.56 -0.70 -8.62
N MET A 60 2.04 -1.75 -7.94
CA MET A 60 3.25 -1.65 -7.11
C MET A 60 4.47 -1.28 -7.94
N SER A 61 4.60 -1.81 -9.16
CA SER A 61 5.69 -1.44 -10.06
C SER A 61 5.68 0.05 -10.40
N LYS A 62 4.49 0.59 -10.70
CA LYS A 62 4.34 2.02 -10.99
C LYS A 62 4.57 2.88 -9.76
N MET A 63 4.13 2.44 -8.59
CA MET A 63 4.41 3.13 -7.33
C MET A 63 5.91 3.14 -7.03
N ALA A 64 6.60 2.04 -7.28
CA ALA A 64 8.06 1.99 -7.12
C ALA A 64 8.75 3.02 -8.00
N ASP A 65 8.34 3.14 -9.26
CA ASP A 65 8.90 4.15 -10.18
C ASP A 65 8.66 5.56 -9.63
N MET A 66 7.49 5.84 -9.06
CA MET A 66 7.17 7.13 -8.43
C MET A 66 8.08 7.41 -7.25
N TYR A 67 8.27 6.44 -6.34
CA TYR A 67 9.17 6.59 -5.20
C TYR A 67 10.60 6.89 -5.64
N MET A 68 11.05 6.27 -6.73
CA MET A 68 12.41 6.49 -7.26
C MET A 68 12.65 7.91 -7.75
N THR A 69 11.58 8.67 -8.05
CA THR A 69 11.70 10.08 -8.42
C THR A 69 11.77 11.01 -7.20
N GLU A 70 11.29 10.56 -6.04
CA GLU A 70 11.17 11.38 -4.82
C GLU A 70 12.23 11.05 -3.77
N PHE A 71 12.78 9.83 -3.80
CA PHE A 71 13.75 9.35 -2.81
C PHE A 71 15.00 8.82 -3.50
N THR A 72 16.13 8.90 -2.80
CA THR A 72 17.35 8.25 -3.23
C THR A 72 17.36 6.79 -2.79
N HIS A 73 18.22 5.98 -3.41
CA HIS A 73 18.39 4.58 -3.02
C HIS A 73 18.82 4.44 -1.55
N ASP A 74 19.74 5.31 -1.09
CA ASP A 74 20.19 5.29 0.31
C ASP A 74 19.07 5.62 1.28
N GLU A 75 18.17 6.54 0.92
CA GLU A 75 17.00 6.86 1.73
C GLU A 75 16.05 5.66 1.82
N ILE A 76 15.82 4.95 0.73
CA ILE A 76 15.01 3.73 0.73
C ILE A 76 15.65 2.64 1.61
N LYS A 77 16.98 2.50 1.55
CA LYS A 77 17.71 1.56 2.44
C LYS A 77 17.51 1.91 3.92
N ALA A 78 17.47 3.19 4.24
CA ALA A 78 17.20 3.64 5.61
C ALA A 78 15.78 3.28 6.06
N LEU A 79 14.79 3.43 5.17
CA LEU A 79 13.41 3.00 5.44
C LEU A 79 13.32 1.49 5.64
N LEU A 80 13.99 0.71 4.80
CA LEU A 80 14.06 -0.74 4.95
C LEU A 80 14.62 -1.14 6.30
N LYS A 81 15.70 -0.50 6.73
CA LYS A 81 16.32 -0.75 8.04
C LYS A 81 15.33 -0.49 9.18
N PHE A 82 14.56 0.60 9.10
CA PHE A 82 13.52 0.89 10.09
C PHE A 82 12.47 -0.23 10.14
N TYR A 83 11.94 -0.65 8.99
CA TYR A 83 10.90 -1.68 8.94
C TYR A 83 11.41 -3.07 9.31
N GLU A 84 12.69 -3.32 9.21
CA GLU A 84 13.34 -4.55 9.67
C GLU A 84 13.61 -4.55 11.20
N SER A 85 13.52 -3.39 11.86
CA SER A 85 13.65 -3.28 13.29
C SER A 85 12.41 -3.85 14.02
N PRO A 86 12.52 -4.18 15.33
CA PRO A 86 11.38 -4.69 16.09
C PRO A 86 10.16 -3.79 16.04
N ILE A 87 10.34 -2.46 16.16
CA ILE A 87 9.20 -1.53 16.11
C ILE A 87 8.63 -1.41 14.69
N GLY A 88 9.45 -1.48 13.66
CA GLY A 88 9.02 -1.48 12.28
C GLY A 88 8.18 -2.72 11.96
N LYS A 89 8.63 -3.88 12.40
CA LYS A 89 7.89 -5.14 12.25
C LYS A 89 6.54 -5.09 12.97
N LYS A 90 6.51 -4.56 14.18
CA LYS A 90 5.26 -4.38 14.93
C LYS A 90 4.30 -3.46 14.19
N LEU A 91 4.79 -2.36 13.63
CA LEU A 91 3.97 -1.43 12.84
C LEU A 91 3.32 -2.16 11.66
N THR A 92 4.09 -2.95 10.93
CA THR A 92 3.57 -3.76 9.81
C THR A 92 2.53 -4.77 10.26
N GLU A 93 2.81 -5.49 11.35
CA GLU A 93 1.89 -6.50 11.91
C GLU A 93 0.56 -5.88 12.34
N LYS A 94 0.57 -4.62 12.77
CA LYS A 94 -0.62 -3.92 13.24
C LYS A 94 -1.37 -3.17 12.14
N THR A 95 -0.92 -3.23 10.90
CA THR A 95 -1.52 -2.51 9.77
C THR A 95 -3.01 -2.80 9.63
N GLU A 96 -3.42 -4.07 9.65
CA GLU A 96 -4.82 -4.46 9.51
C GLU A 96 -5.66 -3.99 10.69
N VAL A 97 -5.19 -4.18 11.91
CA VAL A 97 -5.87 -3.75 13.13
C VAL A 97 -6.07 -2.24 13.14
N LEU A 98 -5.00 -1.50 12.80
CA LEU A 98 -5.05 -0.03 12.75
C LEU A 98 -5.99 0.46 11.65
N TYR A 99 -5.97 -0.20 10.49
CA TYR A 99 -6.89 0.11 9.40
C TYR A 99 -8.35 -0.06 9.84
N ASN A 100 -8.69 -1.21 10.42
CA ASN A 100 -10.05 -1.51 10.86
C ASN A 100 -10.52 -0.56 11.96
N LYS A 101 -9.70 -0.30 12.96
CA LYS A 101 -10.00 0.66 14.03
C LYS A 101 -10.11 2.08 13.49
N GLY A 102 -9.23 2.44 12.56
CA GLY A 102 -9.23 3.74 11.90
C GLY A 102 -10.50 3.99 11.09
N GLN A 103 -11.06 2.95 10.46
CA GLN A 103 -12.34 3.04 9.75
C GLN A 103 -13.48 3.47 10.70
N ILE A 104 -13.52 2.91 11.91
CA ILE A 104 -14.55 3.25 12.91
C ILE A 104 -14.38 4.71 13.35
N VAL A 105 -13.15 5.11 13.68
CA VAL A 105 -12.83 6.50 14.08
C VAL A 105 -13.17 7.46 12.94
N GLY A 106 -12.84 7.10 11.70
CA GLY A 106 -13.14 7.89 10.51
C GLY A 106 -14.64 8.07 10.26
N GLN A 107 -15.43 7.02 10.50
CA GLN A 107 -16.88 7.08 10.37
C GLN A 107 -17.50 8.04 11.42
N GLU A 108 -17.07 7.96 12.66
CA GLU A 108 -17.50 8.86 13.72
C GLU A 108 -17.17 10.32 13.39
N TRP A 109 -15.94 10.55 12.92
CA TRP A 109 -15.52 11.88 12.49
C TRP A 109 -16.36 12.38 11.31
N GLY A 110 -16.67 11.50 10.35
CA GLY A 110 -17.48 11.84 9.18
C GLY A 110 -18.90 12.29 9.55
N ILE A 111 -19.50 11.64 10.55
CA ILE A 111 -20.83 12.03 11.07
C ILE A 111 -20.76 13.43 11.69
N GLY A 112 -19.73 13.69 12.50
CA GLY A 112 -19.51 15.00 13.11
C GLY A 112 -19.26 16.09 12.07
N LEU A 113 -18.48 15.78 11.02
CA LEU A 113 -18.19 16.69 9.93
C LEU A 113 -19.46 17.04 9.14
N GLN A 114 -20.32 16.06 8.90
CA GLN A 114 -21.59 16.26 8.22
C GLN A 114 -22.50 17.22 8.99
N SER A 115 -22.61 17.02 10.30
CA SER A 115 -23.37 17.93 11.19
C SER A 115 -22.80 19.34 11.19
N MET A 116 -21.48 19.46 11.19
CA MET A 116 -20.79 20.75 11.11
C MET A 116 -21.10 21.46 9.78
N MET A 117 -21.03 20.74 8.66
CA MET A 117 -21.31 21.30 7.34
C MET A 117 -22.73 21.83 7.23
N MET A 118 -23.70 21.10 7.76
CA MET A 118 -25.12 21.52 7.74
C MET A 118 -25.33 22.87 8.40
N LYS A 119 -24.54 23.16 9.45
CA LYS A 119 -24.58 24.46 10.16
C LYS A 119 -24.22 25.64 9.24
N TYR A 120 -23.35 25.42 8.26
CA TYR A 120 -22.88 26.45 7.34
C TYR A 120 -23.62 26.50 6.00
N MET A 121 -24.53 25.55 5.76
CA MET A 121 -25.30 25.47 4.53
C MET A 121 -26.69 26.12 4.63
N GLN A 122 -27.03 26.69 5.80
CA GLN A 122 -28.28 27.39 6.04
C GLN A 122 -28.18 28.88 5.76
#